data_58bf5296fc962d11e470c091367b20fa
#
_entry.id   58bf5296fc962d11e470c091367b20fa
#
_cell.length_a   1.000
_cell.length_b   1.000
_cell.length_c   1.000
_cell.angle_alpha   90.00
_cell.angle_beta   90.00
_cell.angle_gamma   90.00
#
_symmetry.space_group_name_H-M   'P 1'
#
loop_
_entity.id
_entity.type
_entity.pdbx_description
1 polymer ?
#
loop_
_entity_poly.entity_id
_entity_poly.type
_entity_poly.pdbx_seq_one_letter_code
_entity_poly.pdbx_strand_id
1 'polypeptide(L)'
;MFSNKFIYLLFLIIIASLEIKIQKHKNDKQNIYKELLELYIDNREKFYLKGREYIMKQQNKNFNISNVLTIQDKLNYLLVHESPENKSEIVDKILLRNYSTKIIGRDLCVPILKIYNNVDEINLSELPDKFVLKCNHGSGMNIVCKNKEKFNLEEAKNKLKKWMNINYGLASFEYQYINIKRKIFAEKYLTDDIIDYKVNCFNGEPKLIRIKRHVDGVNVNNFYDLNWTLTNIEFNYSDFKRDVSIKTNKPKNFEKMLDYARKLSNKFCFCRVDFYEVDNVLYLGEMTFSPTNVEMNFNNRSISLYFLLHYHIFFVIHFFQTL
;
A
#
# COMPACT_ATOMS: atom_id res chain seq x y z
N MET A 1 22.67 15.95 -6.34
CA MET A 1 23.08 15.75 -4.94
C MET A 1 22.46 16.90 -4.13
N PHE A 2 21.30 16.68 -3.47
CA PHE A 2 20.67 17.71 -2.67
C PHE A 2 21.48 17.91 -1.38
N SER A 3 21.76 19.16 -1.00
CA SER A 3 22.55 19.47 0.20
C SER A 3 21.84 18.92 1.46
N ASN A 4 22.60 18.45 2.44
CA ASN A 4 22.10 17.98 3.74
C ASN A 4 21.15 18.99 4.41
N LYS A 5 21.29 20.29 4.14
CA LYS A 5 20.39 21.37 4.59
C LYS A 5 18.98 21.28 3.98
N PHE A 6 18.87 20.85 2.72
CA PHE A 6 17.57 20.73 2.05
C PHE A 6 16.77 19.54 2.60
N ILE A 7 17.44 18.43 2.87
CA ILE A 7 16.82 17.24 3.51
C ILE A 7 16.34 17.59 4.92
N TYR A 8 17.12 18.37 5.66
CA TYR A 8 16.77 18.85 7.01
C TYR A 8 15.53 19.77 6.99
N LEU A 9 15.45 20.69 6.02
CA LEU A 9 14.29 21.59 5.86
C LEU A 9 13.01 20.85 5.48
N LEU A 10 13.11 19.86 4.60
CA LEU A 10 11.99 18.97 4.24
C LEU A 10 11.48 18.20 5.47
N PHE A 11 12.37 17.77 6.34
CA PHE A 11 12.04 17.04 7.55
C PHE A 11 11.33 17.92 8.60
N LEU A 12 11.74 19.15 8.75
CA LEU A 12 11.05 20.12 9.62
C LEU A 12 9.62 20.40 9.13
N ILE A 13 9.42 20.45 7.81
CA ILE A 13 8.09 20.61 7.21
C ILE A 13 7.22 19.36 7.48
N ILE A 14 7.81 18.16 7.44
CA ILE A 14 7.11 16.92 7.78
C ILE A 14 6.73 16.88 9.26
N ILE A 15 7.63 17.29 10.16
CA ILE A 15 7.33 17.41 11.59
C ILE A 15 6.14 18.34 11.80
N ALA A 16 6.13 19.52 11.20
CA ALA A 16 5.04 20.49 11.32
C ALA A 16 3.70 19.94 10.78
N SER A 17 3.72 19.12 9.73
CA SER A 17 2.49 18.51 9.18
C SER A 17 1.94 17.35 10.02
N LEU A 18 2.82 16.68 10.77
CA LEU A 18 2.43 15.62 11.72
C LEU A 18 1.86 16.17 13.03
N GLU A 19 2.29 17.37 13.44
CA GLU A 19 1.77 18.05 14.65
C GLU A 19 0.25 18.25 14.62
N ILE A 20 -0.34 18.39 13.45
CA ILE A 20 -1.80 18.58 13.28
C ILE A 20 -2.59 17.34 13.67
N LYS A 21 -2.01 16.16 13.66
CA LYS A 21 -2.70 14.88 14.00
C LYS A 21 -2.51 14.36 15.41
N ILE A 22 -1.52 14.84 16.17
CA ILE A 22 -1.14 14.14 17.42
C ILE A 22 -0.69 15.13 18.50
N GLN A 23 -1.63 15.70 19.23
CA GLN A 23 -1.37 16.63 20.35
C GLN A 23 -0.86 15.97 21.65
N LYS A 24 -0.88 14.66 21.80
CA LYS A 24 -0.66 13.99 23.13
C LYS A 24 0.74 13.43 23.40
N HIS A 25 1.67 13.38 22.43
CA HIS A 25 3.01 12.82 22.64
C HIS A 25 4.13 13.65 21.96
N LYS A 26 4.11 14.97 22.16
CA LYS A 26 4.94 15.91 21.38
C LYS A 26 6.44 15.71 21.51
N ASN A 27 6.96 15.50 22.71
CA ASN A 27 8.42 15.54 22.96
C ASN A 27 9.15 14.24 22.55
N ASP A 28 8.56 13.08 22.83
CA ASP A 28 9.20 11.79 22.52
C ASP A 28 9.29 11.54 21.01
N LYS A 29 8.29 12.00 20.26
CA LYS A 29 8.27 11.84 18.81
C LYS A 29 9.30 12.69 18.09
N GLN A 30 9.49 13.94 18.48
CA GLN A 30 10.49 14.82 17.87
C GLN A 30 11.91 14.27 18.04
N ASN A 31 12.23 13.73 19.22
CA ASN A 31 13.52 13.12 19.46
C ASN A 31 13.75 11.85 18.62
N ILE A 32 12.73 10.99 18.52
CA ILE A 32 12.80 9.78 17.70
C ILE A 32 12.94 10.13 16.21
N TYR A 33 12.19 11.10 15.70
CA TYR A 33 12.31 11.50 14.29
C TYR A 33 13.67 12.12 13.97
N LYS A 34 14.25 12.90 14.88
CA LYS A 34 15.59 13.45 14.70
C LYS A 34 16.65 12.33 14.67
N GLU A 35 16.59 11.41 15.62
CA GLU A 35 17.47 10.25 15.67
C GLU A 35 17.32 9.37 14.41
N LEU A 36 16.09 9.14 13.96
CA LEU A 36 15.81 8.37 12.74
C LEU A 36 16.34 9.04 11.49
N LEU A 37 16.32 10.38 11.40
CA LEU A 37 16.88 11.09 10.25
C LEU A 37 18.41 10.98 10.20
N GLU A 38 19.07 11.12 11.32
CA GLU A 38 20.52 10.93 11.42
C GLU A 38 20.88 9.50 10.97
N LEU A 39 20.15 8.51 11.44
CA LEU A 39 20.32 7.11 11.02
C LEU A 39 20.03 6.86 9.53
N TYR A 40 19.06 7.54 8.93
CA TYR A 40 18.76 7.39 7.49
C TYR A 40 19.96 7.80 6.62
N ILE A 41 20.71 8.80 7.07
CA ILE A 41 21.91 9.27 6.38
C ILE A 41 23.07 8.30 6.60
N ASP A 42 23.27 7.86 7.83
CA ASP A 42 24.47 7.15 8.28
C ASP A 42 24.35 5.62 8.13
N ASN A 43 23.17 5.06 8.43
CA ASN A 43 22.94 3.63 8.42
C ASN A 43 21.47 3.30 8.15
N ARG A 44 21.13 3.05 6.88
CA ARG A 44 19.76 2.77 6.44
C ARG A 44 19.13 1.54 7.07
N GLU A 45 19.87 0.45 7.25
CA GLU A 45 19.35 -0.76 7.88
C GLU A 45 18.91 -0.48 9.32
N LYS A 46 19.76 0.21 10.09
CA LYS A 46 19.45 0.60 11.45
C LYS A 46 18.28 1.60 11.53
N PHE A 47 18.17 2.50 10.55
CA PHE A 47 17.00 3.38 10.40
C PHE A 47 15.71 2.56 10.20
N TYR A 48 15.73 1.58 9.29
CA TYR A 48 14.57 0.73 9.02
C TYR A 48 14.18 -0.08 10.24
N LEU A 49 15.14 -0.70 10.90
CA LEU A 49 14.91 -1.48 12.11
C LEU A 49 14.25 -0.63 13.21
N LYS A 50 14.84 0.50 13.57
CA LYS A 50 14.29 1.39 14.61
C LYS A 50 12.91 1.95 14.25
N GLY A 51 12.68 2.29 13.00
CA GLY A 51 11.36 2.73 12.54
C GLY A 51 10.30 1.64 12.70
N ARG A 52 10.62 0.37 12.41
CA ARG A 52 9.69 -0.74 12.63
C ARG A 52 9.48 -1.04 14.11
N GLU A 53 10.50 -0.99 14.92
CA GLU A 53 10.38 -1.09 16.39
C GLU A 53 9.44 -0.01 16.94
N TYR A 54 9.58 1.23 16.47
CA TYR A 54 8.71 2.33 16.87
C TYR A 54 7.24 2.06 16.50
N ILE A 55 6.94 1.65 15.25
CA ILE A 55 5.57 1.34 14.82
C ILE A 55 4.98 0.18 15.63
N MET A 56 5.75 -0.89 15.85
CA MET A 56 5.27 -2.04 16.61
C MET A 56 4.97 -1.67 18.07
N LYS A 57 5.79 -0.83 18.68
CA LYS A 57 5.54 -0.29 20.03
C LYS A 57 4.26 0.54 20.08
N GLN A 58 3.95 1.35 19.06
CA GLN A 58 2.67 2.08 18.98
C GLN A 58 1.46 1.15 18.89
N GLN A 59 1.63 -0.05 18.34
CA GLN A 59 0.60 -1.09 18.24
C GLN A 59 0.54 -1.99 19.50
N ASN A 60 1.26 -1.66 20.57
CA ASN A 60 1.41 -2.47 21.79
C ASN A 60 1.92 -3.90 21.51
N LYS A 61 2.83 -4.04 20.54
CA LYS A 61 3.43 -5.31 20.14
C LYS A 61 4.92 -5.31 20.40
N ASN A 62 5.44 -6.47 20.82
CA ASN A 62 6.86 -6.71 20.87
C ASN A 62 7.36 -7.04 19.46
N PHE A 63 8.41 -6.36 19.05
CA PHE A 63 9.10 -6.65 17.80
C PHE A 63 10.50 -7.18 18.11
N ASN A 64 10.79 -8.36 17.61
CA ASN A 64 12.14 -8.94 17.67
C ASN A 64 12.47 -9.52 16.30
N ILE A 65 13.34 -8.81 15.57
CA ILE A 65 13.72 -9.22 14.21
C ILE A 65 14.47 -10.55 14.17
N SER A 66 15.04 -10.98 15.28
CA SER A 66 15.74 -12.27 15.41
C SER A 66 14.79 -13.43 15.73
N ASN A 67 13.51 -13.15 16.04
CA ASN A 67 12.52 -14.16 16.38
C ASN A 67 11.25 -13.99 15.53
N VAL A 68 11.32 -14.45 14.29
CA VAL A 68 10.28 -14.27 13.27
C VAL A 68 9.30 -15.44 13.34
N LEU A 69 8.23 -15.28 14.11
CA LEU A 69 7.24 -16.33 14.38
C LEU A 69 5.91 -16.16 13.64
N THR A 70 5.53 -14.92 13.34
CA THR A 70 4.25 -14.63 12.70
C THR A 70 4.43 -14.06 11.30
N ILE A 71 3.34 -14.04 10.49
CA ILE A 71 3.36 -13.34 9.19
C ILE A 71 3.72 -11.88 9.35
N GLN A 72 3.25 -11.23 10.43
CA GLN A 72 3.58 -9.85 10.71
C GLN A 72 5.08 -9.65 10.98
N ASP A 73 5.71 -10.55 11.74
CA ASP A 73 7.16 -10.49 11.98
C ASP A 73 7.93 -10.65 10.67
N LYS A 74 7.48 -11.58 9.81
CA LYS A 74 8.10 -11.81 8.49
C LYS A 74 8.00 -10.60 7.57
N LEU A 75 6.83 -9.96 7.50
CA LEU A 75 6.66 -8.76 6.70
C LEU A 75 7.49 -7.59 7.24
N ASN A 76 7.61 -7.45 8.57
CA ASN A 76 8.53 -6.49 9.18
C ASN A 76 9.99 -6.80 8.83
N TYR A 77 10.38 -8.09 8.89
CA TYR A 77 11.71 -8.54 8.49
C TYR A 77 12.01 -8.16 7.03
N LEU A 78 11.08 -8.45 6.11
CA LEU A 78 11.22 -8.10 4.69
C LEU A 78 11.32 -6.58 4.45
N LEU A 79 10.60 -5.76 5.24
CA LEU A 79 10.69 -4.30 5.15
C LEU A 79 12.06 -3.77 5.60
N VAL A 80 12.76 -4.47 6.50
CA VAL A 80 14.09 -4.07 6.97
C VAL A 80 15.18 -4.54 6.01
N HIS A 81 15.12 -5.79 5.55
CA HIS A 81 16.23 -6.44 4.83
C HIS A 81 16.09 -6.43 3.32
N GLU A 82 14.88 -6.32 2.76
CA GLU A 82 14.72 -6.17 1.32
C GLU A 82 14.86 -4.69 0.92
N SER A 83 15.66 -4.43 -0.13
CA SER A 83 15.84 -3.08 -0.66
C SER A 83 14.49 -2.43 -1.03
N PRO A 84 14.08 -1.34 -0.36
CA PRO A 84 12.85 -0.65 -0.68
C PRO A 84 12.94 0.11 -2.00
N GLU A 85 14.12 0.51 -2.43
CA GLU A 85 14.36 1.25 -3.67
C GLU A 85 13.88 0.48 -4.89
N ASN A 86 14.08 -0.83 -4.90
CA ASN A 86 13.64 -1.71 -5.99
C ASN A 86 12.11 -1.82 -6.10
N LYS A 87 11.38 -1.36 -5.08
CA LYS A 87 9.92 -1.39 -5.01
C LYS A 87 9.27 -0.04 -5.31
N SER A 88 10.04 1.06 -5.25
CA SER A 88 9.51 2.42 -5.37
C SER A 88 8.76 2.67 -6.66
N GLU A 89 9.26 2.20 -7.79
CA GLU A 89 8.57 2.33 -9.10
C GLU A 89 7.28 1.50 -9.15
N ILE A 90 7.21 0.40 -8.40
CA ILE A 90 6.08 -0.51 -8.41
C ILE A 90 4.93 0.02 -7.54
N VAL A 91 5.25 0.66 -6.40
CA VAL A 91 4.24 1.25 -5.52
C VAL A 91 3.84 2.67 -5.94
N ASP A 92 4.59 3.32 -6.83
CA ASP A 92 4.19 4.57 -7.47
C ASP A 92 3.02 4.30 -8.43
N LYS A 93 1.84 4.85 -8.12
CA LYS A 93 0.61 4.62 -8.88
C LYS A 93 0.66 5.11 -10.34
N ILE A 94 1.61 5.98 -10.68
CA ILE A 94 1.84 6.42 -12.06
C ILE A 94 2.83 5.47 -12.75
N LEU A 95 3.92 5.06 -12.10
CA LEU A 95 4.96 4.25 -12.70
C LEU A 95 4.62 2.75 -12.76
N LEU A 96 3.70 2.28 -11.93
CA LEU A 96 3.21 0.89 -11.89
C LEU A 96 2.80 0.38 -13.29
N ARG A 97 2.28 1.26 -14.16
CA ARG A 97 1.90 0.91 -15.52
C ARG A 97 3.08 0.46 -16.38
N ASN A 98 4.28 1.04 -16.16
CA ASN A 98 5.50 0.63 -16.86
C ASN A 98 5.89 -0.80 -16.44
N TYR A 99 5.80 -1.09 -15.13
CA TYR A 99 6.03 -2.44 -14.62
C TYR A 99 5.00 -3.43 -15.16
N SER A 100 3.71 -3.07 -15.12
CA SER A 100 2.63 -3.88 -15.71
C SER A 100 2.89 -4.18 -17.20
N THR A 101 3.23 -3.17 -17.99
CA THR A 101 3.53 -3.34 -19.41
C THR A 101 4.73 -4.25 -19.64
N LYS A 102 5.80 -4.08 -18.84
CA LYS A 102 7.00 -4.91 -18.92
C LYS A 102 6.74 -6.39 -18.63
N ILE A 103 5.91 -6.68 -17.63
CA ILE A 103 5.68 -8.06 -17.16
C ILE A 103 4.54 -8.75 -17.91
N ILE A 104 3.46 -8.03 -18.22
CA ILE A 104 2.23 -8.59 -18.81
C ILE A 104 2.18 -8.37 -20.33
N GLY A 105 3.01 -7.45 -20.86
CA GLY A 105 2.97 -7.05 -22.28
C GLY A 105 1.96 -5.94 -22.59
N ARG A 106 1.23 -5.42 -21.58
CA ARG A 106 0.29 -4.31 -21.72
C ARG A 106 0.09 -3.56 -20.42
N ASP A 107 -0.34 -2.30 -20.50
CA ASP A 107 -0.82 -1.55 -19.35
C ASP A 107 -2.17 -2.11 -18.86
N LEU A 108 -2.21 -2.56 -17.61
CA LEU A 108 -3.43 -3.04 -16.94
C LEU A 108 -4.03 -1.99 -16.01
N CYS A 109 -3.33 -0.88 -15.76
CA CYS A 109 -3.79 0.11 -14.79
C CYS A 109 -5.03 0.84 -15.28
N VAL A 110 -5.79 1.41 -14.34
CA VAL A 110 -6.89 2.31 -14.68
C VAL A 110 -6.35 3.48 -15.53
N PRO A 111 -7.01 3.87 -16.64
CA PRO A 111 -6.52 4.93 -17.51
C PRO A 111 -6.31 6.25 -16.78
N ILE A 112 -5.11 6.81 -16.87
CA ILE A 112 -4.81 8.17 -16.43
C ILE A 112 -5.33 9.15 -17.47
N LEU A 113 -6.09 10.14 -17.00
CA LEU A 113 -6.62 11.24 -17.82
C LEU A 113 -5.60 12.37 -17.93
N LYS A 114 -4.98 12.74 -16.81
CA LYS A 114 -3.96 13.81 -16.75
C LYS A 114 -3.07 13.67 -15.52
N ILE A 115 -1.84 14.14 -15.64
CA ILE A 115 -0.84 14.19 -14.54
C ILE A 115 -0.51 15.65 -14.27
N TYR A 116 -0.38 16.00 -12.98
CA TYR A 116 -0.09 17.35 -12.50
C TYR A 116 1.11 17.32 -11.55
N ASN A 117 1.98 18.33 -11.64
CA ASN A 117 3.11 18.47 -10.71
C ASN A 117 2.70 19.19 -9.41
N ASN A 118 1.67 20.02 -9.48
CA ASN A 118 1.12 20.76 -8.34
C ASN A 118 -0.40 20.94 -8.47
N VAL A 119 -1.04 21.41 -7.41
CA VAL A 119 -2.51 21.56 -7.35
C VAL A 119 -3.05 22.67 -8.26
N ASP A 120 -2.23 23.67 -8.60
CA ASP A 120 -2.67 24.84 -9.37
C ASP A 120 -2.83 24.52 -10.85
N GLU A 121 -2.18 23.44 -11.32
CA GLU A 121 -2.32 22.91 -12.68
C GLU A 121 -3.67 22.20 -12.92
N ILE A 122 -4.47 21.94 -11.85
CA ILE A 122 -5.74 21.22 -11.99
C ILE A 122 -6.79 22.14 -12.62
N ASN A 123 -7.20 21.78 -13.82
CA ASN A 123 -8.25 22.45 -14.58
C ASN A 123 -9.40 21.47 -14.87
N LEU A 124 -10.58 21.75 -14.29
CA LEU A 124 -11.75 20.87 -14.45
C LEU A 124 -12.30 20.84 -15.89
N SER A 125 -12.06 21.88 -16.70
CA SER A 125 -12.53 21.89 -18.08
C SER A 125 -11.93 20.79 -18.95
N GLU A 126 -10.73 20.29 -18.56
CA GLU A 126 -10.00 19.24 -19.25
C GLU A 126 -10.39 17.82 -18.79
N LEU A 127 -11.24 17.71 -17.77
CA LEU A 127 -11.66 16.44 -17.17
C LEU A 127 -13.10 16.11 -17.54
N PRO A 128 -13.46 14.83 -17.64
CA PRO A 128 -14.85 14.39 -17.81
C PRO A 128 -15.69 14.75 -16.59
N ASP A 129 -17.00 14.48 -16.64
CA ASP A 129 -17.91 14.75 -15.52
C ASP A 129 -17.58 13.92 -14.27
N LYS A 130 -17.13 12.67 -14.47
CA LYS A 130 -16.72 11.75 -13.39
C LYS A 130 -15.24 11.39 -13.52
N PHE A 131 -14.49 11.56 -12.44
CA PHE A 131 -13.06 11.24 -12.36
C PHE A 131 -12.62 10.99 -10.92
N VAL A 132 -11.39 10.52 -10.73
CA VAL A 132 -10.77 10.40 -9.41
C VAL A 132 -9.43 11.14 -9.41
N LEU A 133 -9.24 12.09 -8.49
CA LEU A 133 -7.93 12.71 -8.25
C LEU A 133 -7.17 11.87 -7.20
N LYS A 134 -5.91 11.59 -7.48
CA LYS A 134 -5.04 10.79 -6.59
C LYS A 134 -3.64 11.41 -6.48
N CYS A 135 -2.98 11.18 -5.33
CA CYS A 135 -1.52 11.31 -5.25
C CYS A 135 -0.86 9.93 -5.49
N ASN A 136 0.29 9.93 -6.17
CA ASN A 136 0.97 8.69 -6.55
C ASN A 136 1.76 7.99 -5.42
N HIS A 137 2.06 8.71 -4.33
CA HIS A 137 3.12 8.41 -3.37
C HIS A 137 2.64 7.91 -1.99
N GLY A 138 1.40 7.44 -1.87
CA GLY A 138 0.88 7.00 -0.58
C GLY A 138 -0.44 6.25 -0.68
N SER A 139 -1.01 5.89 0.47
CA SER A 139 -2.29 5.19 0.61
C SER A 139 -3.39 6.14 1.07
N GLY A 140 -4.63 5.92 0.60
CA GLY A 140 -5.81 6.72 1.00
C GLY A 140 -5.86 8.13 0.44
N MET A 141 -4.93 8.52 -0.42
CA MET A 141 -4.84 9.86 -1.01
C MET A 141 -5.65 9.96 -2.32
N ASN A 142 -6.97 9.85 -2.23
CA ASN A 142 -7.87 9.90 -3.38
C ASN A 142 -9.11 10.75 -3.07
N ILE A 143 -9.60 11.46 -4.09
CA ILE A 143 -10.81 12.29 -4.07
C ILE A 143 -11.65 11.91 -5.28
N VAL A 144 -12.86 11.41 -5.04
CA VAL A 144 -13.79 10.98 -6.09
C VAL A 144 -14.69 12.15 -6.49
N CYS A 145 -14.73 12.45 -7.78
CA CYS A 145 -15.70 13.35 -8.39
C CYS A 145 -16.75 12.52 -9.12
N LYS A 146 -18.00 12.54 -8.63
CA LYS A 146 -19.15 11.88 -9.26
C LYS A 146 -20.02 12.84 -10.08
N ASN A 147 -19.83 14.13 -9.91
CA ASN A 147 -20.50 15.20 -10.66
C ASN A 147 -19.62 16.45 -10.60
N LYS A 148 -19.11 16.85 -11.75
CA LYS A 148 -18.17 17.99 -11.88
C LYS A 148 -18.77 19.33 -11.50
N GLU A 149 -20.05 19.55 -11.79
CA GLU A 149 -20.75 20.82 -11.45
C GLU A 149 -20.88 21.02 -9.94
N LYS A 150 -20.98 19.93 -9.18
CA LYS A 150 -21.10 19.96 -7.72
C LYS A 150 -19.76 19.76 -7.01
N PHE A 151 -18.67 19.62 -7.77
CA PHE A 151 -17.36 19.31 -7.21
C PHE A 151 -16.69 20.54 -6.61
N ASN A 152 -16.37 20.48 -5.32
CA ASN A 152 -15.66 21.56 -4.64
C ASN A 152 -14.15 21.46 -4.92
N LEU A 153 -13.68 22.12 -5.99
CA LEU A 153 -12.28 22.10 -6.41
C LEU A 153 -11.35 22.69 -5.35
N GLU A 154 -11.77 23.75 -4.65
CA GLU A 154 -10.92 24.40 -3.64
C GLU A 154 -10.69 23.47 -2.43
N GLU A 155 -11.72 22.79 -1.98
CA GLU A 155 -11.57 21.79 -0.93
C GLU A 155 -10.66 20.64 -1.38
N ALA A 156 -10.81 20.16 -2.61
CA ALA A 156 -9.97 19.13 -3.20
C ALA A 156 -8.51 19.58 -3.28
N LYS A 157 -8.24 20.79 -3.79
CA LYS A 157 -6.89 21.38 -3.84
C LYS A 157 -6.27 21.48 -2.45
N ASN A 158 -7.03 21.90 -1.44
CA ASN A 158 -6.55 22.00 -0.07
C ASN A 158 -6.16 20.64 0.51
N LYS A 159 -6.94 19.58 0.26
CA LYS A 159 -6.58 18.20 0.64
C LYS A 159 -5.34 17.71 -0.08
N LEU A 160 -5.30 17.87 -1.39
CA LEU A 160 -4.16 17.46 -2.23
C LEU A 160 -2.88 18.19 -1.83
N LYS A 161 -2.94 19.51 -1.57
CA LYS A 161 -1.79 20.29 -1.11
C LYS A 161 -1.22 19.75 0.21
N LYS A 162 -2.09 19.36 1.16
CA LYS A 162 -1.66 18.72 2.41
C LYS A 162 -0.95 17.40 2.12
N TRP A 163 -1.50 16.54 1.26
CA TRP A 163 -0.90 15.26 0.92
C TRP A 163 0.42 15.42 0.16
N MET A 164 0.51 16.36 -0.77
CA MET A 164 1.74 16.65 -1.52
C MET A 164 2.90 17.12 -0.64
N ASN A 165 2.61 17.68 0.55
CA ASN A 165 3.62 18.10 1.50
C ASN A 165 4.13 16.98 2.41
N ILE A 166 3.48 15.80 2.41
CA ILE A 166 3.86 14.67 3.26
C ILE A 166 4.79 13.73 2.48
N ASN A 167 5.96 13.38 3.05
CA ASN A 167 6.66 12.18 2.63
C ASN A 167 6.01 10.98 3.32
N TYR A 168 5.14 10.29 2.57
CA TYR A 168 4.36 9.19 3.10
C TYR A 168 5.25 8.07 3.65
N GLY A 169 6.34 7.75 2.96
CA GLY A 169 7.25 6.69 3.37
C GLY A 169 7.91 6.95 4.72
N LEU A 170 8.31 8.20 5.00
CA LEU A 170 8.83 8.58 6.31
C LEU A 170 7.74 8.65 7.37
N ALA A 171 6.55 9.17 7.02
CA ALA A 171 5.45 9.32 7.98
C ALA A 171 4.85 7.99 8.43
N SER A 172 4.84 6.97 7.56
CA SER A 172 4.28 5.65 7.82
C SER A 172 5.33 4.57 8.10
N PHE A 173 6.62 4.89 7.92
CA PHE A 173 7.72 3.92 7.91
C PHE A 173 7.51 2.79 6.88
N GLU A 174 6.91 3.13 5.76
CA GLU A 174 6.77 2.28 4.59
C GLU A 174 7.80 2.72 3.53
N TYR A 175 9.00 2.23 3.67
CA TYR A 175 10.22 2.77 3.08
C TYR A 175 10.24 2.79 1.55
N GLN A 176 9.48 1.92 0.90
CA GLN A 176 9.32 1.89 -0.55
C GLN A 176 8.69 3.18 -1.13
N TYR A 177 8.05 4.02 -0.29
CA TYR A 177 7.46 5.29 -0.72
C TYR A 177 8.36 6.51 -0.53
N ILE A 178 9.52 6.39 0.14
CA ILE A 178 10.36 7.54 0.53
C ILE A 178 10.83 8.36 -0.67
N ASN A 179 11.28 7.68 -1.73
CA ASN A 179 11.94 8.30 -2.88
C ASN A 179 10.99 8.59 -4.05
N ILE A 180 9.68 8.41 -3.89
CA ILE A 180 8.71 8.68 -4.96
C ILE A 180 8.65 10.19 -5.22
N LYS A 181 8.85 10.59 -6.48
CA LYS A 181 8.59 11.95 -6.92
C LYS A 181 7.09 12.21 -6.90
N ARG A 182 6.66 13.01 -5.94
CA ARG A 182 5.24 13.28 -5.67
C ARG A 182 4.58 13.98 -6.82
N LYS A 183 3.45 13.44 -7.27
CA LYS A 183 2.59 13.98 -8.33
C LYS A 183 1.12 13.75 -7.98
N ILE A 184 0.28 14.55 -8.59
CA ILE A 184 -1.16 14.35 -8.61
C ILE A 184 -1.53 13.82 -9.98
N PHE A 185 -2.54 12.97 -10.06
CA PHE A 185 -3.09 12.54 -11.34
C PHE A 185 -4.61 12.39 -11.26
N ALA A 186 -5.26 12.64 -12.39
CA ALA A 186 -6.65 12.30 -12.58
C ALA A 186 -6.74 10.96 -13.31
N GLU A 187 -7.56 10.05 -12.80
CA GLU A 187 -7.82 8.77 -13.45
C GLU A 187 -9.31 8.59 -13.76
N LYS A 188 -9.61 7.72 -14.71
CA LYS A 188 -10.97 7.38 -15.11
C LYS A 188 -11.76 6.87 -13.92
N TYR A 189 -12.94 7.43 -13.69
CA TYR A 189 -13.92 6.87 -12.78
C TYR A 189 -14.50 5.60 -13.39
N LEU A 190 -14.45 4.48 -12.68
CA LEU A 190 -14.88 3.20 -13.21
C LEU A 190 -16.35 2.91 -12.89
N THR A 191 -16.74 2.92 -11.62
CA THR A 191 -18.09 2.58 -11.16
C THR A 191 -18.34 3.07 -9.75
N ASP A 192 -19.60 3.16 -9.35
CA ASP A 192 -20.02 3.45 -7.98
C ASP A 192 -19.84 2.25 -7.03
N ASP A 193 -20.07 1.03 -7.53
CA ASP A 193 -19.91 -0.22 -6.77
C ASP A 193 -18.62 -0.93 -7.19
N ILE A 194 -17.49 -0.42 -6.73
CA ILE A 194 -16.20 -1.01 -7.01
C ILE A 194 -15.90 -2.14 -6.03
N ILE A 195 -15.55 -3.30 -6.56
CA ILE A 195 -15.03 -4.43 -5.79
C ILE A 195 -13.51 -4.45 -5.92
N ASP A 196 -12.85 -4.41 -4.78
CA ASP A 196 -11.39 -4.42 -4.70
C ASP A 196 -10.91 -5.85 -4.37
N TYR A 197 -10.34 -6.53 -5.37
CA TYR A 197 -9.83 -7.89 -5.27
C TYR A 197 -8.34 -7.85 -4.92
N LYS A 198 -8.02 -8.12 -3.65
CA LYS A 198 -6.67 -8.05 -3.12
C LYS A 198 -6.04 -9.44 -3.04
N VAL A 199 -5.27 -9.78 -4.06
CA VAL A 199 -4.61 -11.09 -4.17
C VAL A 199 -3.31 -11.07 -3.39
N ASN A 200 -3.24 -11.82 -2.30
CA ASN A 200 -2.02 -11.98 -1.51
C ASN A 200 -1.17 -13.10 -2.12
N CYS A 201 0.02 -12.73 -2.58
CA CYS A 201 0.98 -13.63 -3.19
C CYS A 201 2.19 -13.83 -2.27
N PHE A 202 2.63 -15.08 -2.16
CA PHE A 202 3.81 -15.48 -1.39
C PHE A 202 4.75 -16.25 -2.32
N ASN A 203 6.01 -15.81 -2.43
CA ASN A 203 6.99 -16.36 -3.36
C ASN A 203 6.46 -16.45 -4.80
N GLY A 204 5.79 -15.40 -5.25
CA GLY A 204 5.18 -15.33 -6.57
C GLY A 204 3.87 -16.08 -6.74
N GLU A 205 3.41 -16.85 -5.73
CA GLU A 205 2.18 -17.63 -5.84
C GLU A 205 1.00 -16.99 -5.10
N PRO A 206 -0.14 -16.75 -5.79
CA PRO A 206 -1.39 -16.39 -5.14
C PRO A 206 -1.80 -17.43 -4.10
N LYS A 207 -2.24 -17.00 -2.93
CA LYS A 207 -2.65 -17.91 -1.84
C LYS A 207 -4.00 -17.54 -1.23
N LEU A 208 -4.33 -16.26 -1.21
CA LEU A 208 -5.52 -15.77 -0.52
C LEU A 208 -6.02 -14.50 -1.18
N ILE A 209 -7.32 -14.40 -1.40
CA ILE A 209 -7.97 -13.22 -1.96
C ILE A 209 -8.76 -12.54 -0.86
N ARG A 210 -8.47 -11.27 -0.59
CA ARG A 210 -9.27 -10.42 0.26
C ARG A 210 -10.16 -9.55 -0.62
N ILE A 211 -11.46 -9.59 -0.37
CA ILE A 211 -12.44 -8.75 -1.04
C ILE A 211 -12.75 -7.56 -0.14
N LYS A 212 -12.59 -6.37 -0.69
CA LYS A 212 -13.05 -5.14 -0.05
C LYS A 212 -14.13 -4.50 -0.92
N ARG A 213 -15.29 -4.26 -0.33
CA ARG A 213 -16.38 -3.51 -0.97
C ARG A 213 -17.15 -2.71 0.08
N HIS A 214 -17.81 -1.67 -0.40
CA HIS A 214 -18.71 -0.87 0.44
C HIS A 214 -20.16 -1.27 0.14
N VAL A 215 -20.90 -1.69 1.16
CA VAL A 215 -22.30 -2.10 1.04
C VAL A 215 -23.09 -1.45 2.16
N ASP A 216 -24.11 -0.68 1.84
CA ASP A 216 -25.04 -0.05 2.80
C ASP A 216 -24.34 0.70 3.95
N GLY A 217 -23.31 1.49 3.62
CA GLY A 217 -22.55 2.26 4.60
C GLY A 217 -21.48 1.45 5.36
N VAL A 218 -21.35 0.14 5.12
CA VAL A 218 -20.41 -0.74 5.80
C VAL A 218 -19.28 -1.17 4.87
N ASN A 219 -18.05 -1.06 5.35
CA ASN A 219 -16.89 -1.65 4.69
C ASN A 219 -16.83 -3.14 5.00
N VAL A 220 -17.06 -3.98 3.99
CA VAL A 220 -17.02 -5.43 4.10
C VAL A 220 -15.66 -5.95 3.63
N ASN A 221 -15.07 -6.84 4.43
CA ASN A 221 -13.85 -7.56 4.09
C ASN A 221 -14.03 -9.05 4.31
N ASN A 222 -14.13 -9.77 3.21
CA ASN A 222 -14.20 -11.22 3.22
C ASN A 222 -12.95 -11.81 2.56
N PHE A 223 -12.51 -12.96 3.05
CA PHE A 223 -11.37 -13.67 2.48
C PHE A 223 -11.83 -14.96 1.81
N TYR A 224 -11.34 -15.18 0.60
CA TYR A 224 -11.61 -16.35 -0.22
C TYR A 224 -10.33 -17.11 -0.52
N ASP A 225 -10.44 -18.43 -0.57
CA ASP A 225 -9.35 -19.28 -1.10
C ASP A 225 -9.31 -19.24 -2.64
N LEU A 226 -8.39 -19.99 -3.24
CA LEU A 226 -8.26 -20.06 -4.71
C LEU A 226 -9.39 -20.83 -5.40
N ASN A 227 -10.21 -21.59 -4.66
CA ASN A 227 -11.41 -22.24 -5.16
C ASN A 227 -12.65 -21.34 -5.05
N TRP A 228 -12.46 -20.08 -4.62
CA TRP A 228 -13.52 -19.13 -4.33
C TRP A 228 -14.42 -19.53 -3.17
N THR A 229 -13.88 -20.28 -2.21
CA THR A 229 -14.58 -20.63 -0.97
C THR A 229 -14.33 -19.56 0.07
N LEU A 230 -15.40 -19.10 0.71
CA LEU A 230 -15.31 -18.12 1.79
C LEU A 230 -14.60 -18.76 3.00
N THR A 231 -13.52 -18.15 3.45
CA THR A 231 -12.71 -18.68 4.55
C THR A 231 -13.21 -18.20 5.92
N ASN A 232 -12.69 -18.82 6.99
CA ASN A 232 -12.93 -18.39 8.37
C ASN A 232 -11.94 -17.31 8.85
N ILE A 233 -11.20 -16.70 7.93
CA ILE A 233 -10.22 -15.67 8.26
C ILE A 233 -10.94 -14.40 8.65
N GLU A 234 -10.62 -13.89 9.83
CA GLU A 234 -11.05 -12.58 10.32
C GLU A 234 -9.84 -11.66 10.43
N PHE A 235 -10.09 -10.43 10.05
CA PHE A 235 -9.11 -9.37 10.10
C PHE A 235 -9.59 -8.32 11.11
N ASN A 236 -8.90 -8.23 12.23
CA ASN A 236 -9.23 -7.28 13.29
C ASN A 236 -8.68 -5.90 12.95
N TYR A 237 -9.44 -5.13 12.20
CA TYR A 237 -9.18 -3.73 11.95
C TYR A 237 -10.47 -2.94 12.15
N SER A 238 -10.42 -1.82 12.87
CA SER A 238 -11.60 -1.10 13.37
C SER A 238 -12.61 -0.70 12.29
N ASP A 239 -12.14 -0.44 11.06
CA ASP A 239 -12.98 0.07 9.97
C ASP A 239 -13.46 -1.03 9.01
N PHE A 240 -13.11 -2.29 9.28
CA PHE A 240 -13.38 -3.39 8.37
C PHE A 240 -14.05 -4.54 9.12
N LYS A 241 -15.22 -4.94 8.64
CA LYS A 241 -15.98 -6.05 9.22
C LYS A 241 -15.99 -7.24 8.26
N ARG A 242 -15.81 -8.42 8.82
CA ARG A 242 -16.18 -9.65 8.14
C ARG A 242 -17.70 -9.77 8.16
N ASP A 243 -18.31 -9.97 7.01
CA ASP A 243 -19.73 -10.25 6.91
C ASP A 243 -19.96 -11.42 5.96
N VAL A 244 -20.31 -12.57 6.52
CA VAL A 244 -20.53 -13.81 5.78
C VAL A 244 -21.86 -13.84 5.03
N SER A 245 -22.80 -12.95 5.37
CA SER A 245 -24.08 -12.80 4.66
C SER A 245 -23.88 -12.11 3.31
N ILE A 246 -22.85 -11.25 3.21
CA ILE A 246 -22.50 -10.52 1.99
C ILE A 246 -21.48 -11.32 1.19
N LYS A 247 -21.97 -12.24 0.37
CA LYS A 247 -21.12 -13.02 -0.56
C LYS A 247 -20.82 -12.20 -1.81
N THR A 248 -19.61 -12.35 -2.31
CA THR A 248 -19.19 -11.78 -3.61
C THR A 248 -19.09 -12.91 -4.62
N ASN A 249 -19.68 -12.74 -5.79
CA ASN A 249 -19.57 -13.70 -6.87
C ASN A 249 -18.13 -13.81 -7.37
N LYS A 250 -17.72 -15.00 -7.80
CA LYS A 250 -16.42 -15.20 -8.44
C LYS A 250 -16.34 -14.29 -9.68
N PRO A 251 -15.27 -13.46 -9.82
CA PRO A 251 -15.12 -12.59 -10.99
C PRO A 251 -14.97 -13.42 -12.26
N LYS A 252 -15.46 -12.92 -13.38
CA LYS A 252 -15.40 -13.63 -14.66
C LYS A 252 -13.97 -13.87 -15.14
N ASN A 253 -13.09 -12.92 -14.86
CA ASN A 253 -11.67 -13.02 -15.22
C ASN A 253 -10.80 -13.59 -14.08
N PHE A 254 -11.36 -14.43 -13.21
CA PHE A 254 -10.65 -14.90 -12.03
C PHE A 254 -9.32 -15.61 -12.34
N GLU A 255 -9.35 -16.58 -13.25
CA GLU A 255 -8.14 -17.34 -13.62
C GLU A 255 -7.06 -16.43 -14.23
N LYS A 256 -7.49 -15.45 -15.03
CA LYS A 256 -6.61 -14.43 -15.59
C LYS A 256 -6.06 -13.48 -14.52
N MET A 257 -6.88 -13.15 -13.51
CA MET A 257 -6.46 -12.37 -12.34
C MET A 257 -5.35 -13.10 -11.58
N LEU A 258 -5.50 -14.41 -11.33
CA LEU A 258 -4.48 -15.23 -10.67
C LEU A 258 -3.20 -15.37 -11.50
N ASP A 259 -3.32 -15.56 -12.83
CA ASP A 259 -2.16 -15.60 -13.73
C ASP A 259 -1.38 -14.28 -13.69
N TYR A 260 -2.08 -13.15 -13.77
CA TYR A 260 -1.45 -11.84 -13.69
C TYR A 260 -0.84 -11.58 -12.32
N ALA A 261 -1.53 -11.95 -11.24
CA ALA A 261 -0.98 -11.83 -9.88
C ALA A 261 0.32 -12.62 -9.74
N ARG A 262 0.37 -13.86 -10.25
CA ARG A 262 1.57 -14.71 -10.26
C ARG A 262 2.71 -14.05 -11.02
N LYS A 263 2.47 -13.58 -12.24
CA LYS A 263 3.48 -12.94 -13.08
C LYS A 263 4.03 -11.67 -12.43
N LEU A 264 3.14 -10.80 -11.93
CA LEU A 264 3.50 -9.53 -11.32
C LEU A 264 4.27 -9.72 -10.00
N SER A 265 3.95 -10.75 -9.22
CA SER A 265 4.56 -10.99 -7.92
C SER A 265 5.76 -11.93 -7.93
N ASN A 266 6.12 -12.53 -9.06
CA ASN A 266 7.09 -13.62 -9.18
C ASN A 266 8.47 -13.36 -8.53
N LYS A 267 8.89 -12.10 -8.43
CA LYS A 267 10.20 -11.71 -7.87
C LYS A 267 10.19 -11.42 -6.38
N PHE A 268 9.03 -11.51 -5.74
CA PHE A 268 8.85 -11.01 -4.37
C PHE A 268 8.48 -12.14 -3.42
N CYS A 269 9.12 -12.15 -2.25
CA CYS A 269 8.74 -13.06 -1.17
C CYS A 269 7.30 -12.82 -0.72
N PHE A 270 6.88 -11.57 -0.70
CA PHE A 270 5.50 -11.17 -0.47
C PHE A 270 5.12 -9.99 -1.36
N CYS A 271 3.95 -10.07 -1.97
CA CYS A 271 3.31 -8.96 -2.65
C CYS A 271 1.79 -9.14 -2.66
N ARG A 272 1.05 -8.10 -2.34
CA ARG A 272 -0.40 -8.05 -2.55
C ARG A 272 -0.64 -7.31 -3.86
N VAL A 273 -1.34 -7.95 -4.78
CA VAL A 273 -1.72 -7.38 -6.08
C VAL A 273 -3.21 -7.08 -6.04
N ASP A 274 -3.58 -5.81 -6.17
CA ASP A 274 -4.95 -5.34 -6.05
C ASP A 274 -5.54 -5.11 -7.44
N PHE A 275 -6.71 -5.74 -7.71
CA PHE A 275 -7.40 -5.65 -8.98
C PHE A 275 -8.83 -5.13 -8.81
N TYR A 276 -9.34 -4.54 -9.90
CA TYR A 276 -10.75 -4.25 -10.09
C TYR A 276 -11.24 -5.00 -11.33
N GLU A 277 -12.49 -5.46 -11.33
CA GLU A 277 -13.16 -5.96 -12.52
C GLU A 277 -14.43 -5.16 -12.74
N VAL A 278 -14.50 -4.42 -13.86
CA VAL A 278 -15.64 -3.61 -14.24
C VAL A 278 -15.95 -3.89 -15.71
N ASP A 279 -17.21 -4.20 -16.02
CA ASP A 279 -17.67 -4.54 -17.38
C ASP A 279 -16.84 -5.65 -18.05
N ASN A 280 -16.45 -6.67 -17.27
CA ASN A 280 -15.57 -7.77 -17.66
C ASN A 280 -14.14 -7.34 -18.09
N VAL A 281 -13.72 -6.12 -17.75
CA VAL A 281 -12.35 -5.65 -17.93
C VAL A 281 -11.64 -5.68 -16.59
N LEU A 282 -10.47 -6.32 -16.58
CA LEU A 282 -9.60 -6.43 -15.41
C LEU A 282 -8.62 -5.26 -15.39
N TYR A 283 -8.60 -4.52 -14.29
CA TYR A 283 -7.67 -3.41 -14.04
C TYR A 283 -6.76 -3.72 -12.86
N LEU A 284 -5.50 -3.33 -12.97
CA LEU A 284 -4.53 -3.32 -11.87
C LEU A 284 -4.68 -2.00 -11.10
N GLY A 285 -5.00 -2.08 -9.82
CA GLY A 285 -5.15 -0.93 -8.93
C GLY A 285 -3.85 -0.51 -8.28
N GLU A 286 -3.19 -1.44 -7.58
CA GLU A 286 -1.91 -1.21 -6.91
C GLU A 286 -1.18 -2.53 -6.63
N MET A 287 0.12 -2.43 -6.32
CA MET A 287 0.91 -3.49 -5.71
C MET A 287 1.42 -3.01 -4.35
N THR A 288 1.26 -3.85 -3.31
CA THR A 288 1.54 -3.48 -1.92
C THR A 288 2.44 -4.50 -1.26
N PHE A 289 3.49 -4.04 -0.59
CA PHE A 289 4.46 -4.88 0.13
C PHE A 289 4.28 -4.83 1.65
N SER A 290 3.58 -3.83 2.16
CA SER A 290 3.30 -3.59 3.58
C SER A 290 1.80 -3.35 3.83
N PRO A 291 0.92 -4.32 3.55
CA PRO A 291 -0.53 -4.13 3.67
C PRO A 291 -0.90 -3.68 5.08
N THR A 292 -1.70 -2.61 5.18
CA THR A 292 -2.09 -1.97 6.46
C THR A 292 -0.90 -1.60 7.35
N ASN A 293 0.21 -1.17 6.75
CA ASN A 293 1.48 -0.93 7.44
C ASN A 293 1.93 -2.14 8.28
N VAL A 294 1.73 -3.35 7.73
CA VAL A 294 2.03 -4.66 8.37
C VAL A 294 1.16 -4.96 9.60
N GLU A 295 0.11 -4.19 9.85
CA GLU A 295 -0.84 -4.45 10.94
C GLU A 295 -1.84 -5.54 10.55
N MET A 296 -1.34 -6.79 10.42
CA MET A 296 -2.14 -7.95 10.03
C MET A 296 -2.37 -8.88 11.23
N ASN A 297 -3.49 -8.68 11.92
CA ASN A 297 -3.93 -9.54 13.02
C ASN A 297 -4.93 -10.56 12.51
N PHE A 298 -4.48 -11.78 12.26
CA PHE A 298 -5.36 -12.91 11.95
C PHE A 298 -5.74 -13.66 13.23
N ASN A 299 -7.02 -13.89 13.43
CA ASN A 299 -7.53 -14.59 14.63
C ASN A 299 -7.21 -16.09 14.68
N ASN A 300 -6.67 -16.67 13.61
CA ASN A 300 -6.45 -18.10 13.52
C ASN A 300 -4.97 -18.47 13.40
N ARG A 301 -4.44 -19.20 14.40
CA ARG A 301 -3.05 -19.74 14.37
C ARG A 301 -2.76 -20.63 13.16
N SER A 302 -3.77 -21.34 12.63
CA SER A 302 -3.62 -22.19 11.45
C SER A 302 -3.25 -21.42 10.21
N ILE A 303 -3.69 -20.16 10.07
CA ILE A 303 -3.36 -19.28 8.96
C ILE A 303 -1.93 -18.76 9.10
N SER A 304 -1.53 -18.36 10.30
CA SER A 304 -0.13 -18.05 10.58
C SER A 304 0.77 -19.24 10.27
N LEU A 305 0.35 -20.47 10.61
CA LEU A 305 1.11 -21.69 10.34
C LEU A 305 1.14 -22.06 8.85
N TYR A 306 0.02 -21.90 8.11
CA TYR A 306 -0.03 -22.12 6.66
C TYR A 306 0.93 -21.19 5.92
N PHE A 307 0.94 -19.92 6.30
CA PHE A 307 1.89 -18.94 5.75
C PHE A 307 3.33 -19.19 6.25
N LEU A 308 3.51 -19.72 7.47
CA LEU A 308 4.81 -20.12 8.02
C LEU A 308 5.48 -21.23 7.22
N LEU A 309 4.74 -22.29 6.91
CA LEU A 309 5.28 -23.45 6.19
C LEU A 309 5.76 -23.11 4.77
N HIS A 310 5.03 -22.22 4.07
CA HIS A 310 5.42 -21.77 2.71
C HIS A 310 6.60 -20.79 2.71
N TYR A 311 6.87 -20.11 3.82
CA TYR A 311 7.99 -19.17 3.97
C TYR A 311 9.31 -19.83 4.39
N HIS A 312 9.25 -20.91 5.17
CA HIS A 312 10.46 -21.59 5.65
C HIS A 312 11.32 -22.16 4.53
N ILE A 313 10.74 -22.62 3.44
CA ILE A 313 11.49 -23.20 2.31
C ILE A 313 12.42 -22.17 1.66
N PHE A 314 12.02 -20.88 1.59
CA PHE A 314 12.85 -19.85 0.96
C PHE A 314 13.96 -19.29 1.87
N PHE A 315 13.77 -19.24 3.18
CA PHE A 315 14.81 -18.81 4.11
C PHE A 315 16.02 -19.76 4.11
N VAL A 316 15.77 -21.05 3.96
CA VAL A 316 16.84 -22.07 3.88
C VAL A 316 17.62 -21.91 2.57
N ILE A 317 16.97 -21.64 1.45
CA ILE A 317 17.64 -21.52 0.14
C ILE A 317 18.47 -20.20 0.06
N HIS A 318 17.97 -19.10 0.61
CA HIS A 318 18.72 -17.83 0.60
C HIS A 318 19.92 -17.84 1.54
N PHE A 319 19.83 -18.52 2.67
CA PHE A 319 20.95 -18.67 3.62
C PHE A 319 22.09 -19.51 3.05
N PHE A 320 21.77 -20.49 2.17
CA PHE A 320 22.79 -21.32 1.49
C PHE A 320 23.32 -20.68 0.19
N GLN A 321 22.73 -19.63 -0.34
CA GLN A 321 23.26 -18.89 -1.49
C GLN A 321 24.16 -17.70 -1.12
N THR A 322 24.20 -17.32 0.16
CA THR A 322 25.04 -16.23 0.70
C THR A 322 26.19 -16.74 1.57
N LEU A 323 26.38 -18.06 1.69
CA LEU A 323 27.57 -18.73 2.20
C LEU A 323 28.35 -19.35 1.05
#